data_7c0a8c882ae6600992aad0dd00085b14
#
_entry.id   7c0a8c882ae6600992aad0dd00085b14
#
_cell.length_a   1.000
_cell.length_b   1.000
_cell.length_c   1.000
_cell.angle_alpha   90.00
_cell.angle_beta   90.00
_cell.angle_gamma   90.00
#
_symmetry.space_group_name_H-M   'P 1'
#
loop_
_entity.id
_entity.type
_entity.pdbx_description
1 polymer ?
#
loop_
_entity_poly.entity_id
_entity_poly.type
_entity_poly.pdbx_seq_one_letter_code
_entity_poly.pdbx_strand_id
1 'polypeptide(L)'
;MSFFTSLTGLNAATTQLAVTSNNIANAGTTGFKRSRSDFGDIFATSPLQKASTVVGQGTALKQVTQEFSQGNIELSGNSLDLAVTGEGFFPLRSGDGQDLFTRNGSFLLDEQNTVVNSAGQFLQVASVDSLGKADFEANLVPLQIAPNTVGEALATSAIDLEINFPGNTNPVYQTDPETGLQSIVPFNQNDPTTYAKSAAITIFDANGEDFLLTFYYRRTQV
;
A
#
# COMPACT_ATOMS: atom_id res chain seq x y z
N MET A 1 -10.91 8.86 60.59
CA MET A 1 -10.49 7.93 59.52
C MET A 1 -11.54 7.87 58.40
N SER A 2 -12.84 7.87 58.68
CA SER A 2 -13.88 7.82 57.64
C SER A 2 -13.88 8.99 56.64
N PHE A 3 -13.50 10.20 57.09
CA PHE A 3 -13.44 11.38 56.22
C PHE A 3 -12.37 11.24 55.11
N PHE A 4 -11.16 10.77 55.46
CA PHE A 4 -10.12 10.55 54.47
C PHE A 4 -10.48 9.45 53.49
N THR A 5 -11.09 8.38 53.94
CA THR A 5 -11.59 7.30 53.06
C THR A 5 -12.63 7.83 52.06
N SER A 6 -13.57 8.66 52.55
CA SER A 6 -14.58 9.30 51.71
C SER A 6 -13.95 10.27 50.71
N LEU A 7 -12.95 11.04 51.13
CA LEU A 7 -12.24 11.98 50.27
C LEU A 7 -11.45 11.24 49.14
N THR A 8 -10.80 10.12 49.48
CA THR A 8 -10.10 9.31 48.48
C THR A 8 -11.07 8.73 47.45
N GLY A 9 -12.26 8.27 47.89
CA GLY A 9 -13.32 7.81 47.01
C GLY A 9 -13.86 8.91 46.10
N LEU A 10 -14.04 10.12 46.60
CA LEU A 10 -14.46 11.27 45.81
C LEU A 10 -13.42 11.67 44.75
N ASN A 11 -12.15 11.70 45.14
CA ASN A 11 -11.05 11.99 44.23
C ASN A 11 -10.93 10.91 43.12
N ALA A 12 -11.11 9.64 43.48
CA ALA A 12 -11.13 8.54 42.50
C ALA A 12 -12.30 8.70 41.51
N ALA A 13 -13.50 8.99 41.97
CA ALA A 13 -14.65 9.23 41.13
C ALA A 13 -14.46 10.43 40.20
N THR A 14 -13.86 11.54 40.70
CA THR A 14 -13.54 12.71 39.90
C THR A 14 -12.52 12.38 38.80
N THR A 15 -11.48 11.61 39.11
CA THR A 15 -10.49 11.18 38.14
C THR A 15 -11.11 10.26 37.06
N GLN A 16 -11.94 9.31 37.47
CA GLN A 16 -12.65 8.44 36.55
C GLN A 16 -13.58 9.23 35.63
N LEU A 17 -14.28 10.23 36.16
CA LEU A 17 -15.14 11.10 35.38
C LEU A 17 -14.32 11.91 34.37
N ALA A 18 -13.13 12.44 34.73
CA ALA A 18 -12.25 13.17 33.84
C ALA A 18 -11.76 12.30 32.68
N VAL A 19 -11.32 11.06 32.96
CA VAL A 19 -10.90 10.09 31.93
C VAL A 19 -12.06 9.72 31.02
N THR A 20 -13.23 9.46 31.56
CA THR A 20 -14.44 9.14 30.78
C THR A 20 -14.86 10.32 29.90
N SER A 21 -14.84 11.54 30.42
CA SER A 21 -15.16 12.74 29.67
C SER A 21 -14.18 12.96 28.51
N ASN A 22 -12.89 12.71 28.72
CA ASN A 22 -11.88 12.78 27.66
C ASN A 22 -12.15 11.72 26.58
N ASN A 23 -12.49 10.49 26.98
CA ASN A 23 -12.85 9.43 26.03
C ASN A 23 -14.07 9.81 25.19
N ILE A 24 -15.10 10.40 25.80
CA ILE A 24 -16.30 10.84 25.09
C ILE A 24 -15.99 11.99 24.16
N ALA A 25 -15.22 12.99 24.60
CA ALA A 25 -14.82 14.13 23.77
C ALA A 25 -14.04 13.70 22.51
N ASN A 26 -13.28 12.61 22.60
CA ASN A 26 -12.47 12.08 21.49
C ASN A 26 -13.09 10.86 20.80
N ALA A 27 -14.35 10.53 21.04
CA ALA A 27 -15.00 9.36 20.46
C ALA A 27 -15.04 9.39 18.92
N GLY A 28 -15.11 10.60 18.31
CA GLY A 28 -15.05 10.81 16.87
C GLY A 28 -13.65 11.09 16.31
N THR A 29 -12.60 11.06 17.13
CA THR A 29 -11.23 11.34 16.68
C THR A 29 -10.61 10.08 16.06
N THR A 30 -10.20 10.17 14.79
CA THR A 30 -9.58 9.06 14.07
C THR A 30 -8.29 8.62 14.76
N GLY A 31 -8.16 7.32 14.98
CA GLY A 31 -6.97 6.73 15.63
C GLY A 31 -6.90 6.93 17.15
N PHE A 32 -7.89 7.57 17.77
CA PHE A 32 -7.93 7.72 19.22
C PHE A 32 -8.02 6.36 19.93
N LYS A 33 -7.31 6.23 21.04
CA LYS A 33 -7.35 5.06 21.92
C LYS A 33 -7.82 5.51 23.30
N ARG A 34 -8.92 4.88 23.75
CA ARG A 34 -9.53 5.22 25.03
C ARG A 34 -8.57 4.92 26.18
N SER A 35 -8.67 5.71 27.21
CA SER A 35 -7.95 5.51 28.46
C SER A 35 -8.86 4.90 29.52
N ARG A 36 -8.29 4.09 30.41
CA ARG A 36 -8.93 3.53 31.59
C ARG A 36 -8.13 3.92 32.82
N SER A 37 -8.82 4.32 33.89
CA SER A 37 -8.21 4.54 35.18
C SER A 37 -8.22 3.27 36.01
N ASP A 38 -7.08 2.86 36.51
CA ASP A 38 -6.90 1.69 37.36
C ASP A 38 -6.68 2.16 38.81
N PHE A 39 -7.58 1.73 39.69
CA PHE A 39 -7.54 2.07 41.10
C PHE A 39 -7.08 0.87 41.91
N GLY A 40 -6.43 1.12 43.01
CA GLY A 40 -6.10 0.10 43.98
C GLY A 40 -6.41 0.60 45.41
N ASP A 41 -6.75 -0.30 46.27
CA ASP A 41 -6.97 0.05 47.67
C ASP A 41 -5.64 0.36 48.37
N ILE A 42 -5.73 1.16 49.41
CA ILE A 42 -4.62 1.56 50.25
C ILE A 42 -4.64 0.68 51.50
N PHE A 43 -3.64 -0.22 51.62
CA PHE A 43 -3.42 -1.03 52.80
C PHE A 43 -2.34 -0.41 53.68
N ALA A 44 -2.62 -0.22 54.93
CA ALA A 44 -1.60 -0.02 55.95
C ALA A 44 -1.26 -1.38 56.57
N THR A 45 -0.14 -1.98 56.15
CA THR A 45 0.38 -3.19 56.76
C THR A 45 1.19 -2.82 58.00
N SER A 46 0.69 -3.11 59.19
CA SER A 46 1.47 -3.16 60.42
C SER A 46 1.77 -4.61 60.77
N PRO A 47 3.03 -4.98 61.02
CA PRO A 47 3.42 -6.38 61.33
C PRO A 47 2.70 -6.95 62.59
N LEU A 48 2.10 -6.09 63.41
CA LEU A 48 1.44 -6.43 64.65
C LEU A 48 -0.10 -6.51 64.56
N GLN A 49 -0.66 -6.21 63.42
CA GLN A 49 -2.12 -6.18 63.24
C GLN A 49 -2.62 -7.42 62.49
N LYS A 50 -3.65 -8.11 63.01
CA LYS A 50 -4.25 -9.26 62.32
C LYS A 50 -5.06 -8.74 61.13
N ALA A 51 -4.83 -9.32 59.95
CA ALA A 51 -5.46 -8.92 58.68
C ALA A 51 -7.03 -8.89 58.73
N SER A 52 -7.64 -9.65 59.62
CA SER A 52 -9.11 -9.73 59.77
C SER A 52 -9.75 -8.53 60.49
N THR A 53 -8.96 -7.60 61.06
CA THR A 53 -9.45 -6.44 61.80
C THR A 53 -9.07 -5.10 61.18
N VAL A 54 -8.40 -5.12 60.03
CA VAL A 54 -7.96 -3.91 59.35
C VAL A 54 -9.06 -3.37 58.44
N VAL A 55 -9.54 -2.18 58.72
CA VAL A 55 -10.45 -1.45 57.85
C VAL A 55 -9.65 -0.81 56.73
N GLY A 56 -10.06 -0.97 55.46
CA GLY A 56 -9.43 -0.35 54.31
C GLY A 56 -9.30 1.18 54.45
N GLN A 57 -8.19 1.73 54.00
CA GLN A 57 -7.89 3.17 54.14
C GLN A 57 -8.29 4.01 52.90
N GLY A 58 -9.11 3.43 52.03
CA GLY A 58 -9.59 4.10 50.82
C GLY A 58 -8.92 3.60 49.57
N THR A 59 -8.99 4.38 48.52
CA THR A 59 -8.49 4.04 47.20
C THR A 59 -7.51 5.09 46.66
N ALA A 60 -6.53 4.64 45.85
CA ALA A 60 -5.64 5.51 45.14
C ALA A 60 -5.62 5.17 43.66
N LEU A 61 -5.47 6.18 42.82
CA LEU A 61 -5.17 5.98 41.40
C LEU A 61 -3.79 5.31 41.27
N LYS A 62 -3.73 4.15 40.65
CA LYS A 62 -2.45 3.45 40.32
C LYS A 62 -1.87 3.95 39.04
N GLN A 63 -2.68 3.98 37.98
CA GLN A 63 -2.27 4.47 36.66
C GLN A 63 -3.49 4.76 35.78
N VAL A 64 -3.25 5.48 34.68
CA VAL A 64 -4.17 5.59 33.57
C VAL A 64 -3.56 4.84 32.40
N THR A 65 -4.25 3.77 31.96
CA THR A 65 -3.78 2.86 30.91
C THR A 65 -4.54 3.14 29.63
N GLN A 66 -3.82 3.25 28.50
CA GLN A 66 -4.46 3.28 27.18
C GLN A 66 -4.81 1.86 26.73
N GLU A 67 -6.00 1.70 26.15
CA GLU A 67 -6.47 0.44 25.58
C GLU A 67 -6.31 0.47 24.06
N PHE A 68 -5.45 -0.41 23.51
CA PHE A 68 -5.16 -0.46 22.08
C PHE A 68 -6.07 -1.42 21.30
N SER A 69 -7.23 -1.77 21.86
CA SER A 69 -8.21 -2.58 21.11
C SER A 69 -8.58 -1.96 19.77
N GLN A 70 -8.87 -2.80 18.77
CA GLN A 70 -9.29 -2.37 17.45
C GLN A 70 -10.67 -1.71 17.52
N GLY A 71 -10.79 -0.52 16.93
CA GLY A 71 -12.05 0.17 16.69
C GLY A 71 -12.71 -0.23 15.38
N ASN A 72 -13.86 0.36 15.10
CA ASN A 72 -14.50 0.22 13.79
C ASN A 72 -13.65 0.89 12.70
N ILE A 73 -13.60 0.23 11.54
CA ILE A 73 -12.99 0.81 10.33
C ILE A 73 -14.13 1.41 9.53
N GLU A 74 -14.02 2.71 9.26
CA GLU A 74 -14.97 3.44 8.43
C GLU A 74 -14.35 3.72 7.07
N LEU A 75 -15.16 3.65 6.01
CA LEU A 75 -14.73 3.96 4.65
C LEU A 75 -14.77 5.48 4.47
N SER A 76 -13.68 6.03 3.96
CA SER A 76 -13.53 7.42 3.57
C SER A 76 -13.56 7.58 2.05
N GLY A 77 -13.92 8.76 1.57
CA GLY A 77 -13.79 9.13 0.15
C GLY A 77 -12.39 9.60 -0.25
N ASN A 78 -11.46 9.71 0.70
CA ASN A 78 -10.08 10.11 0.44
C ASN A 78 -9.18 8.87 0.29
N SER A 79 -8.49 8.77 -0.84
CA SER A 79 -7.60 7.64 -1.15
C SER A 79 -6.33 7.58 -0.28
N LEU A 80 -6.02 8.66 0.44
CA LEU A 80 -4.87 8.75 1.33
C LEU A 80 -5.21 8.44 2.79
N ASP A 81 -6.48 8.13 3.10
CA ASP A 81 -6.85 7.71 4.44
C ASP A 81 -6.50 6.23 4.64
N LEU A 82 -5.65 5.98 5.60
CA LEU A 82 -5.13 4.65 5.93
C LEU A 82 -5.60 4.20 7.30
N ALA A 83 -5.88 2.92 7.46
CA ALA A 83 -6.23 2.33 8.75
C ALA A 83 -5.28 1.19 9.11
N VAL A 84 -4.78 1.18 10.35
CA VAL A 84 -4.00 0.07 10.89
C VAL A 84 -4.96 -0.99 11.43
N THR A 85 -4.83 -2.23 10.94
CA THR A 85 -5.51 -3.41 11.50
C THR A 85 -4.55 -4.17 12.39
N GLY A 86 -4.95 -4.40 13.65
CA GLY A 86 -4.08 -5.07 14.63
C GLY A 86 -3.15 -4.11 15.38
N GLU A 87 -1.97 -4.62 15.75
CA GLU A 87 -0.96 -3.89 16.51
C GLU A 87 0.00 -3.16 15.55
N GLY A 88 0.34 -1.93 15.86
CA GLY A 88 1.27 -1.13 15.07
C GLY A 88 0.92 0.35 15.05
N PHE A 89 1.80 1.15 14.46
CA PHE A 89 1.67 2.60 14.30
C PHE A 89 2.23 2.98 12.93
N PHE A 90 1.75 4.10 12.41
CA PHE A 90 2.39 4.77 11.29
C PHE A 90 3.63 5.51 11.78
N PRO A 91 4.83 5.21 11.28
CA PRO A 91 6.01 5.99 11.58
C PRO A 91 5.96 7.31 10.82
N LEU A 92 6.23 8.39 11.52
CA LEU A 92 6.29 9.74 10.99
C LEU A 92 7.65 10.35 11.30
N ARG A 93 8.09 11.30 10.49
CA ARG A 93 9.26 12.13 10.77
C ARG A 93 8.87 13.61 10.70
N SER A 94 9.20 14.33 11.76
CA SER A 94 9.06 15.78 11.77
C SER A 94 10.09 16.44 10.85
N GLY A 95 9.84 17.68 10.40
CA GLY A 95 10.83 18.49 9.69
C GLY A 95 12.14 18.69 10.44
N ASP A 96 12.12 18.61 11.78
CA ASP A 96 13.30 18.66 12.65
C ASP A 96 14.05 17.32 12.76
N GLY A 97 13.59 16.26 12.06
CA GLY A 97 14.23 14.94 12.05
C GLY A 97 13.83 14.03 13.21
N GLN A 98 12.85 14.41 14.05
CA GLN A 98 12.32 13.54 15.11
C GLN A 98 11.42 12.45 14.54
N ASP A 99 11.63 11.20 15.00
CA ASP A 99 10.75 10.09 14.70
C ASP A 99 9.56 10.09 15.67
N LEU A 100 8.37 10.01 15.10
CA LEU A 100 7.08 10.03 15.80
C LEU A 100 6.25 8.84 15.36
N PHE A 101 5.25 8.48 16.15
CA PHE A 101 4.36 7.37 15.85
C PHE A 101 2.90 7.80 16.04
N THR A 102 2.05 7.48 15.08
CA THR A 102 0.62 7.79 15.16
C THR A 102 -0.24 6.61 14.73
N ARG A 103 -1.49 6.59 15.21
CA ARG A 103 -2.55 5.72 14.66
C ARG A 103 -3.57 6.49 13.82
N ASN A 104 -3.44 7.82 13.78
CA ASN A 104 -4.24 8.61 12.88
C ASN A 104 -3.69 8.44 11.46
N GLY A 105 -4.51 7.87 10.58
CA GLY A 105 -4.16 7.61 9.19
C GLY A 105 -4.75 8.59 8.20
N SER A 106 -5.14 9.78 8.65
CA SER A 106 -5.59 10.84 7.74
C SER A 106 -4.38 11.60 7.20
N PHE A 107 -4.08 11.37 5.92
CA PHE A 107 -2.92 11.94 5.24
C PHE A 107 -3.32 12.84 4.08
N LEU A 108 -2.42 13.74 3.72
CA LEU A 108 -2.54 14.70 2.63
C LEU A 108 -1.25 14.67 1.80
N LEU A 109 -1.28 15.23 0.59
CA LEU A 109 -0.08 15.50 -0.20
C LEU A 109 0.36 16.95 0.01
N ASP A 110 1.66 17.15 0.16
CA ASP A 110 2.28 18.47 0.12
C ASP A 110 2.56 18.91 -1.33
N GLU A 111 3.15 20.10 -1.50
CA GLU A 111 3.51 20.65 -2.82
C GLU A 111 4.56 19.80 -3.56
N GLN A 112 5.32 18.97 -2.86
CA GLN A 112 6.34 18.07 -3.38
C GLN A 112 5.82 16.66 -3.62
N ASN A 113 4.50 16.46 -3.52
CA ASN A 113 3.83 15.15 -3.59
C ASN A 113 4.30 14.14 -2.53
N THR A 114 4.76 14.63 -1.36
CA THR A 114 5.10 13.81 -0.22
C THR A 114 3.87 13.65 0.68
N VAL A 115 3.69 12.47 1.23
CA VAL A 115 2.55 12.18 2.10
C VAL A 115 2.84 12.71 3.50
N VAL A 116 1.99 13.62 3.95
CA VAL A 116 2.11 14.29 5.26
C VAL A 116 0.80 14.18 6.05
N ASN A 117 0.89 14.30 7.37
CA ASN A 117 -0.30 14.47 8.21
C ASN A 117 -0.69 15.96 8.32
N SER A 118 -1.78 16.24 9.02
CA SER A 118 -2.27 17.61 9.25
C SER A 118 -1.30 18.52 10.01
N ALA A 119 -0.29 17.96 10.67
CA ALA A 119 0.78 18.70 11.36
C ALA A 119 2.03 18.89 10.48
N GLY A 120 2.02 18.49 9.21
CA GLY A 120 3.17 18.61 8.29
C GLY A 120 4.28 17.60 8.56
N GLN A 121 3.99 16.49 9.22
CA GLN A 121 4.96 15.43 9.48
C GLN A 121 4.90 14.38 8.35
N PHE A 122 6.06 13.94 7.87
CA PHE A 122 6.22 13.05 6.73
C PHE A 122 5.98 11.59 7.11
N LEU A 123 5.09 10.91 6.38
CA LEU A 123 4.90 9.46 6.52
C LEU A 123 6.16 8.73 6.05
N GLN A 124 6.70 7.87 6.91
CA GLN A 124 7.90 7.08 6.61
C GLN A 124 7.51 5.68 6.17
N VAL A 125 8.18 5.19 5.13
CA VAL A 125 7.96 3.84 4.58
C VAL A 125 9.28 3.12 4.36
N ALA A 126 9.25 1.79 4.37
CA ALA A 126 10.39 0.99 3.97
C ALA A 126 10.56 1.03 2.45
N SER A 127 11.79 1.15 1.97
CA SER A 127 12.10 1.00 0.55
C SER A 127 11.83 -0.43 0.09
N VAL A 128 11.47 -0.58 -1.18
CA VAL A 128 11.29 -1.89 -1.83
C VAL A 128 12.36 -2.12 -2.87
N ASP A 129 12.81 -3.36 -3.01
CA ASP A 129 13.74 -3.77 -4.05
C ASP A 129 13.01 -3.92 -5.42
N SER A 130 13.76 -4.23 -6.47
CA SER A 130 13.23 -4.46 -7.82
C SER A 130 12.26 -5.64 -7.92
N LEU A 131 12.22 -6.52 -6.91
CA LEU A 131 11.31 -7.66 -6.81
C LEU A 131 10.05 -7.35 -5.98
N GLY A 132 9.92 -6.10 -5.47
CA GLY A 132 8.78 -5.68 -4.65
C GLY A 132 8.87 -6.12 -3.19
N LYS A 133 10.03 -6.59 -2.71
CA LYS A 133 10.24 -6.97 -1.32
C LYS A 133 10.66 -5.74 -0.50
N ALA A 134 9.94 -5.47 0.59
CA ALA A 134 10.26 -4.38 1.51
C ALA A 134 11.52 -4.69 2.31
N ASP A 135 12.42 -3.72 2.40
CA ASP A 135 13.61 -3.77 3.24
C ASP A 135 13.36 -2.99 4.54
N PHE A 136 13.12 -3.72 5.62
CA PHE A 136 12.89 -3.14 6.96
C PHE A 136 14.19 -2.89 7.74
N GLU A 137 15.34 -3.35 7.23
CA GLU A 137 16.65 -3.11 7.84
C GLU A 137 17.26 -1.79 7.33
N ALA A 138 16.82 -1.31 6.17
CA ALA A 138 17.20 0.00 5.65
C ALA A 138 16.51 1.14 6.41
N ASN A 139 17.10 2.34 6.31
CA ASN A 139 16.46 3.54 6.85
C ASN A 139 15.12 3.79 6.16
N LEU A 140 14.10 4.09 6.95
CA LEU A 140 12.80 4.52 6.44
C LEU A 140 12.94 5.83 5.67
N VAL A 141 12.20 5.96 4.58
CA VAL A 141 12.20 7.13 3.70
C VAL A 141 10.81 7.77 3.66
N PRO A 142 10.71 9.09 3.44
CA PRO A 142 9.40 9.74 3.25
C PRO A 142 8.68 9.14 2.04
N LEU A 143 7.38 8.84 2.20
CA LEU A 143 6.55 8.38 1.10
C LEU A 143 6.26 9.53 0.15
N GLN A 144 6.81 9.45 -1.05
CA GLN A 144 6.55 10.39 -2.14
C GLN A 144 5.78 9.70 -3.25
N ILE A 145 4.69 10.32 -3.72
CA ILE A 145 3.86 9.81 -4.81
C ILE A 145 4.24 10.59 -6.07
N ALA A 146 4.88 9.92 -7.02
CA ALA A 146 5.23 10.55 -8.28
C ALA A 146 3.94 10.95 -9.06
N PRO A 147 3.83 12.19 -9.55
CA PRO A 147 2.62 12.66 -10.24
C PRO A 147 2.36 11.95 -11.57
N ASN A 148 3.39 11.39 -12.19
CA ASN A 148 3.32 10.62 -13.43
C ASN A 148 4.29 9.43 -13.35
N THR A 149 3.78 8.25 -13.06
CA THR A 149 4.47 7.00 -13.38
C THR A 149 4.21 6.65 -14.85
N VAL A 150 4.82 7.39 -15.77
CA VAL A 150 5.00 6.86 -17.13
C VAL A 150 6.05 5.78 -16.98
N GLY A 151 5.67 4.52 -17.23
CA GLY A 151 6.64 3.44 -17.34
C GLY A 151 7.72 3.86 -18.32
N GLU A 152 8.98 3.58 -18.01
CA GLU A 152 10.07 3.82 -18.93
C GLU A 152 9.78 3.00 -20.20
N ALA A 153 9.73 3.67 -21.36
CA ALA A 153 9.47 3.00 -22.62
C ALA A 153 10.62 2.04 -22.91
N LEU A 154 10.31 0.79 -23.14
CA LEU A 154 11.29 -0.24 -23.46
C LEU A 154 11.05 -0.73 -24.89
N ALA A 155 12.09 -0.60 -25.72
CA ALA A 155 12.03 -1.10 -27.10
C ALA A 155 11.79 -2.61 -27.12
N THR A 156 10.98 -3.08 -28.06
CA THR A 156 10.76 -4.52 -28.28
C THR A 156 12.08 -5.17 -28.72
N SER A 157 12.63 -6.05 -27.87
CA SER A 157 13.93 -6.70 -28.10
C SER A 157 13.80 -8.12 -28.67
N ALA A 158 12.65 -8.77 -28.49
CA ALA A 158 12.39 -10.12 -28.98
C ALA A 158 10.92 -10.28 -29.38
N ILE A 159 10.68 -11.09 -30.39
CA ILE A 159 9.36 -11.46 -30.88
C ILE A 159 9.35 -12.98 -31.07
N ASP A 160 8.49 -13.66 -30.31
CA ASP A 160 8.24 -15.08 -30.47
C ASP A 160 6.97 -15.27 -31.29
N LEU A 161 7.12 -15.97 -32.44
CA LEU A 161 6.02 -16.23 -33.38
C LEU A 161 5.79 -17.73 -33.51
N GLU A 162 4.63 -18.19 -33.09
CA GLU A 162 4.16 -19.54 -33.37
C GLU A 162 3.21 -19.51 -34.56
N ILE A 163 3.62 -20.16 -35.68
CA ILE A 163 2.89 -20.11 -36.94
C ILE A 163 2.58 -21.52 -37.42
N ASN A 164 1.32 -21.78 -37.66
CA ASN A 164 0.88 -23.02 -38.30
C ASN A 164 0.58 -22.76 -39.78
N PHE A 165 1.28 -23.51 -40.65
CA PHE A 165 1.05 -23.49 -42.10
C PHE A 165 0.22 -24.69 -42.52
N PRO A 166 -0.86 -24.49 -43.31
CA PRO A 166 -1.59 -25.59 -43.92
C PRO A 166 -0.68 -26.38 -44.86
N GLY A 167 -0.67 -27.70 -44.74
CA GLY A 167 0.17 -28.59 -45.59
C GLY A 167 -0.12 -28.54 -47.09
N ASN A 168 -1.29 -28.04 -47.49
CA ASN A 168 -1.75 -27.90 -48.87
C ASN A 168 -1.49 -26.52 -49.49
N THR A 169 -0.64 -25.68 -48.89
CA THR A 169 -0.26 -24.41 -49.48
C THR A 169 0.63 -24.65 -50.69
N ASN A 170 0.17 -24.32 -51.89
CA ASN A 170 0.96 -24.43 -53.13
C ASN A 170 1.89 -23.23 -53.30
N PRO A 171 3.10 -23.43 -53.87
CA PRO A 171 3.93 -22.33 -54.28
C PRO A 171 3.24 -21.52 -55.38
N VAL A 172 3.42 -20.21 -55.38
CA VAL A 172 2.84 -19.32 -56.39
C VAL A 172 3.83 -19.23 -57.56
N TYR A 173 3.42 -19.88 -58.68
CA TYR A 173 4.20 -19.85 -59.92
C TYR A 173 3.47 -19.04 -61.01
N GLN A 174 4.25 -18.35 -61.79
CA GLN A 174 3.83 -17.76 -63.04
C GLN A 174 4.45 -18.56 -64.22
N THR A 175 3.60 -18.99 -65.13
CA THR A 175 4.06 -19.67 -66.33
C THR A 175 4.31 -18.66 -67.44
N ASP A 176 5.51 -18.64 -67.97
CA ASP A 176 5.86 -17.79 -69.11
C ASP A 176 5.08 -18.30 -70.34
N PRO A 177 4.26 -17.46 -70.99
CA PRO A 177 3.42 -17.89 -72.13
C PRO A 177 4.21 -18.26 -73.40
N GLU A 178 5.46 -17.76 -73.53
CA GLU A 178 6.29 -18.04 -74.72
C GLU A 178 7.17 -19.27 -74.54
N THR A 179 7.70 -19.50 -73.32
CA THR A 179 8.65 -20.58 -73.07
C THR A 179 8.05 -21.75 -72.32
N GLY A 180 6.87 -21.60 -71.74
CA GLY A 180 6.21 -22.61 -70.89
C GLY A 180 6.92 -22.90 -69.55
N LEU A 181 7.98 -22.16 -69.23
CA LEU A 181 8.74 -22.28 -68.00
C LEU A 181 8.00 -21.66 -66.82
N GLN A 182 7.96 -22.38 -65.72
CA GLN A 182 7.40 -21.87 -64.46
C GLN A 182 8.45 -21.11 -63.66
N SER A 183 8.17 -19.87 -63.29
CA SER A 183 9.00 -19.05 -62.41
C SER A 183 8.20 -18.66 -61.18
N ILE A 184 8.86 -18.50 -60.04
CA ILE A 184 8.22 -18.02 -58.81
C ILE A 184 7.81 -16.56 -59.00
N VAL A 185 6.55 -16.22 -58.77
CA VAL A 185 6.02 -14.85 -58.82
C VAL A 185 6.80 -13.95 -57.88
N PRO A 186 7.28 -12.77 -58.31
CA PRO A 186 7.92 -11.81 -57.41
C PRO A 186 6.99 -11.43 -56.26
N PHE A 187 7.56 -11.27 -55.06
CA PHE A 187 6.78 -10.86 -53.90
C PHE A 187 6.27 -9.42 -54.05
N ASN A 188 4.99 -9.22 -53.80
CA ASN A 188 4.38 -7.89 -53.73
C ASN A 188 3.45 -7.83 -52.50
N GLN A 189 3.76 -6.95 -51.55
CA GLN A 189 2.96 -6.81 -50.31
C GLN A 189 1.49 -6.38 -50.55
N ASN A 190 1.24 -5.69 -51.67
CA ASN A 190 -0.09 -5.20 -52.04
C ASN A 190 -0.94 -6.24 -52.81
N ASP A 191 -0.32 -7.35 -53.23
CA ASP A 191 -1.01 -8.40 -53.97
C ASP A 191 -1.06 -9.69 -53.12
N PRO A 192 -2.23 -10.01 -52.56
CA PRO A 192 -2.42 -11.18 -51.66
C PRO A 192 -2.20 -12.51 -52.39
N THR A 193 -2.13 -12.53 -53.73
CA THR A 193 -1.85 -13.75 -54.47
C THR A 193 -0.37 -14.13 -54.48
N THR A 194 0.54 -13.23 -54.10
CA THR A 194 2.01 -13.43 -54.11
C THR A 194 2.55 -14.05 -52.82
N TYR A 195 1.71 -14.21 -51.77
CA TYR A 195 2.08 -14.83 -50.49
C TYR A 195 0.98 -15.73 -49.97
N ALA A 196 1.32 -16.67 -49.13
CA ALA A 196 0.37 -17.67 -48.59
C ALA A 196 -0.36 -17.17 -47.34
N LYS A 197 0.32 -16.39 -46.49
CA LYS A 197 -0.21 -15.86 -45.21
C LYS A 197 0.56 -14.62 -44.80
N SER A 198 -0.12 -13.74 -44.08
CA SER A 198 0.52 -12.62 -43.40
C SER A 198 0.14 -12.62 -41.94
N ALA A 199 1.03 -12.13 -41.07
CA ALA A 199 0.78 -11.90 -39.66
C ALA A 199 1.34 -10.53 -39.29
N ALA A 200 0.54 -9.72 -38.62
CA ALA A 200 0.93 -8.40 -38.14
C ALA A 200 1.06 -8.42 -36.61
N ILE A 201 2.09 -7.78 -36.09
CA ILE A 201 2.34 -7.61 -34.67
C ILE A 201 2.74 -6.17 -34.40
N THR A 202 2.28 -5.61 -33.31
CA THR A 202 2.70 -4.28 -32.87
C THR A 202 4.00 -4.40 -32.09
N ILE A 203 4.98 -3.61 -32.44
CA ILE A 203 6.26 -3.46 -31.76
C ILE A 203 6.41 -2.02 -31.28
N PHE A 204 7.25 -1.81 -30.28
CA PHE A 204 7.48 -0.49 -29.70
C PHE A 204 8.95 -0.09 -29.85
N ASP A 205 9.19 1.18 -30.11
CA ASP A 205 10.53 1.75 -30.12
C ASP A 205 11.02 2.15 -28.71
N ALA A 206 12.22 2.72 -28.62
CA ALA A 206 12.79 3.19 -27.34
C ALA A 206 12.03 4.38 -26.73
N ASN A 207 11.18 5.06 -27.48
CA ASN A 207 10.33 6.16 -27.01
C ASN A 207 8.91 5.70 -26.66
N GLY A 208 8.59 4.41 -26.91
CA GLY A 208 7.27 3.84 -26.68
C GLY A 208 6.28 4.10 -27.82
N GLU A 209 6.76 4.56 -28.99
CA GLU A 209 5.93 4.67 -30.17
C GLU A 209 5.65 3.29 -30.75
N ASP A 210 4.42 3.06 -31.20
CA ASP A 210 3.99 1.79 -31.76
C ASP A 210 4.21 1.73 -33.28
N PHE A 211 4.76 0.63 -33.74
CA PHE A 211 4.97 0.31 -35.14
C PHE A 211 4.34 -1.03 -35.49
N LEU A 212 3.64 -1.10 -36.62
CA LEU A 212 3.07 -2.34 -37.10
C LEU A 212 4.08 -3.08 -37.99
N LEU A 213 4.64 -4.17 -37.47
CA LEU A 213 5.50 -5.08 -38.20
C LEU A 213 4.66 -6.19 -38.83
N THR A 214 4.70 -6.33 -40.17
CA THR A 214 3.96 -7.37 -40.87
C THR A 214 4.91 -8.38 -41.49
N PHE A 215 4.72 -9.65 -41.12
CA PHE A 215 5.44 -10.77 -41.69
C PHE A 215 4.62 -11.37 -42.82
N TYR A 216 5.24 -11.60 -43.99
CA TYR A 216 4.62 -12.25 -45.12
C TYR A 216 5.30 -13.61 -45.37
N TYR A 217 4.52 -14.65 -45.50
CA TYR A 217 5.02 -16.01 -45.65
C TYR A 217 4.59 -16.57 -46.99
N ARG A 218 5.54 -17.13 -47.70
CA ARG A 218 5.27 -17.84 -48.94
C ARG A 218 6.07 -19.12 -49.04
N ARG A 219 5.51 -20.14 -49.68
CA ARG A 219 6.20 -21.37 -49.99
C ARG A 219 6.99 -21.19 -51.28
N THR A 220 8.29 -21.50 -51.27
CA THR A 220 9.23 -21.31 -52.43
C THR A 220 9.59 -22.61 -53.08
N GLN A 221 9.40 -23.75 -52.42
CA GLN A 221 9.71 -25.11 -53.00
C GLN A 221 8.62 -26.11 -52.57
N VAL A 222 8.45 -27.16 -53.38
CA VAL A 222 7.55 -28.30 -53.09
C VAL A 222 8.27 -29.33 -52.26
#